data_24bd13b814e3e9ba4c1c446972fb0f11
#
_entry.id   24bd13b814e3e9ba4c1c446972fb0f11
#
_cell.length_a   1.000
_cell.length_b   1.000
_cell.length_c   1.000
_cell.angle_alpha   90.00
_cell.angle_beta   90.00
_cell.angle_gamma   90.00
#
_symmetry.space_group_name_H-M   'P 1'
#
loop_
_entity.id
_entity.type
_entity.pdbx_description
1 polymer ?
#
loop_
_entity_poly.entity_id
_entity_poly.type
_entity_poly.pdbx_seq_one_letter_code
_entity_poly.pdbx_strand_id
1 'polypeptide(L)'
;MTAAACGPVDGTVEVVDPGVPGERPARCVAVVGASEKVFAGHFPGFAIFPGVCVVEYVQRGALATLPEREPGGRWVLVAVESSRFLSPVYPGDELTSEYVWSRKDGGWRCRASAATGRGPAAQIRLRFENRDAGGAAAGRGSGATRIEERTSDDHRR
;
A
#
# COMPACT_ATOMS: atom_id res chain seq x y z
N MET A 1 -8.23 -14.37 -12.66
CA MET A 1 -7.16 -13.77 -13.49
C MET A 1 -6.31 -12.88 -12.59
N THR A 2 -5.19 -13.39 -12.16
CA THR A 2 -4.17 -12.59 -11.50
C THR A 2 -3.51 -11.71 -12.56
N ALA A 3 -3.72 -10.40 -12.49
CA ALA A 3 -2.95 -9.47 -13.30
C ALA A 3 -1.47 -9.73 -12.99
N ALA A 4 -0.70 -10.12 -13.99
CA ALA A 4 0.74 -10.19 -13.89
C ALA A 4 1.22 -8.79 -13.54
N ALA A 5 1.59 -8.58 -12.28
CA ALA A 5 2.16 -7.33 -11.86
C ALA A 5 3.50 -7.20 -12.58
N CYS A 6 3.59 -6.27 -13.52
CA CYS A 6 4.86 -5.86 -14.12
C CYS A 6 5.64 -5.11 -13.05
N GLY A 7 6.30 -5.85 -12.17
CA GLY A 7 7.08 -5.32 -11.05
C GLY A 7 8.52 -5.84 -11.10
N PRO A 8 9.40 -5.31 -10.26
CA PRO A 8 10.81 -5.68 -10.21
C PRO A 8 11.04 -7.10 -9.70
N VAL A 9 10.01 -7.77 -9.20
CA VAL A 9 10.10 -9.13 -8.63
C VAL A 9 9.09 -10.07 -9.27
N ASP A 10 9.51 -11.28 -9.57
CA ASP A 10 8.69 -12.33 -10.20
C ASP A 10 8.01 -13.25 -9.16
N GLY A 11 8.51 -13.29 -7.92
CA GLY A 11 7.99 -14.14 -6.85
C GLY A 11 6.58 -13.77 -6.37
N THR A 12 5.94 -14.72 -5.72
CA THR A 12 4.59 -14.57 -5.14
C THR A 12 4.65 -14.42 -3.62
N VAL A 13 3.67 -13.72 -3.06
CA VAL A 13 3.48 -13.60 -1.61
C VAL A 13 2.28 -14.43 -1.20
N GLU A 14 2.47 -15.30 -0.22
CA GLU A 14 1.43 -16.13 0.37
C GLU A 14 0.97 -15.56 1.72
N VAL A 15 -0.33 -15.41 1.90
CA VAL A 15 -0.92 -15.01 3.18
C VAL A 15 -1.06 -16.25 4.05
N VAL A 16 -0.30 -16.33 5.15
CA VAL A 16 -0.34 -17.44 6.10
C VAL A 16 -1.26 -17.18 7.28
N ASP A 17 -1.49 -15.91 7.61
CA ASP A 17 -2.48 -15.45 8.60
C ASP A 17 -3.01 -14.07 8.17
N PRO A 18 -4.33 -13.94 7.93
CA PRO A 18 -4.90 -12.64 7.57
C PRO A 18 -4.90 -11.61 8.72
N GLY A 19 -4.65 -12.06 9.96
CA GLY A 19 -4.68 -11.20 11.13
C GLY A 19 -6.06 -10.67 11.50
N VAL A 20 -6.09 -9.85 12.55
CA VAL A 20 -7.27 -9.08 12.98
C VAL A 20 -6.80 -7.68 13.37
N PRO A 21 -7.27 -6.61 12.70
CA PRO A 21 -6.83 -5.25 12.99
C PRO A 21 -7.03 -4.88 14.46
N GLY A 22 -5.98 -4.35 15.10
CA GLY A 22 -5.99 -3.99 16.51
C GLY A 22 -5.80 -5.15 17.51
N GLU A 23 -5.84 -6.42 17.05
CA GLU A 23 -5.71 -7.60 17.92
C GLU A 23 -4.50 -8.47 17.55
N ARG A 24 -4.39 -8.83 16.29
CA ARG A 24 -3.35 -9.73 15.82
C ARG A 24 -2.80 -9.28 14.46
N PRO A 25 -1.47 -9.22 14.30
CA PRO A 25 -0.88 -8.86 13.00
C PRO A 25 -1.21 -9.90 11.93
N ALA A 26 -1.37 -9.44 10.70
CA ALA A 26 -1.40 -10.33 9.55
C ALA A 26 0.02 -10.81 9.23
N ARG A 27 0.16 -11.98 8.58
CA ARG A 27 1.46 -12.58 8.24
C ARG A 27 1.46 -13.12 6.82
N CYS A 28 2.54 -12.81 6.13
CA CYS A 28 2.80 -13.34 4.80
C CYS A 28 4.20 -13.95 4.72
N VAL A 29 4.36 -14.84 3.75
CA VAL A 29 5.64 -15.47 3.42
C VAL A 29 5.90 -15.32 1.93
N ALA A 30 7.15 -15.05 1.57
CA ALA A 30 7.62 -15.04 0.19
C ALA A 30 9.01 -15.65 0.12
N VAL A 31 9.27 -16.49 -0.89
CA VAL A 31 10.61 -17.01 -1.16
C VAL A 31 11.27 -16.12 -2.20
N VAL A 32 12.47 -15.64 -1.88
CA VAL A 32 13.31 -14.87 -2.82
C VAL A 32 13.97 -15.85 -3.77
N GLY A 33 13.42 -16.00 -4.97
CA GLY A 33 13.95 -16.93 -5.97
C GLY A 33 15.35 -16.56 -6.45
N ALA A 34 16.23 -17.54 -6.61
CA ALA A 34 17.56 -17.31 -7.14
C ALA A 34 17.55 -16.84 -8.63
N SER A 35 16.44 -17.10 -9.32
CA SER A 35 16.22 -16.72 -10.73
C SER A 35 15.58 -15.33 -10.90
N GLU A 36 15.37 -14.58 -9.82
CA GLU A 36 14.85 -13.21 -9.92
C GLU A 36 15.75 -12.38 -10.86
N LYS A 37 15.13 -11.73 -11.83
CA LYS A 37 15.85 -10.94 -12.88
C LYS A 37 16.74 -9.84 -12.31
N VAL A 38 16.39 -9.34 -11.14
CA VAL A 38 17.13 -8.27 -10.46
C VAL A 38 18.57 -8.69 -10.11
N PHE A 39 18.83 -9.98 -9.88
CA PHE A 39 20.18 -10.46 -9.55
C PHE A 39 21.17 -10.38 -10.71
N ALA A 40 20.71 -10.37 -11.95
CA ALA A 40 21.59 -10.26 -13.12
C ALA A 40 22.26 -8.89 -13.22
N GLY A 41 21.64 -7.83 -12.70
CA GLY A 41 22.12 -6.45 -12.79
C GLY A 41 22.59 -5.83 -11.47
N HIS A 42 22.35 -6.50 -10.34
CA HIS A 42 22.61 -5.94 -9.01
C HIS A 42 23.76 -6.68 -8.33
N PHE A 43 24.96 -6.09 -8.35
CA PHE A 43 26.24 -6.59 -7.83
C PHE A 43 26.67 -7.94 -8.44
N PRO A 44 27.26 -7.96 -9.64
CA PRO A 44 27.86 -9.16 -10.21
C PRO A 44 28.87 -9.80 -9.24
N GLY A 45 28.66 -11.09 -8.89
CA GLY A 45 29.50 -11.84 -7.97
C GLY A 45 29.09 -11.77 -6.49
N PHE A 46 28.16 -10.90 -6.13
CA PHE A 46 27.63 -10.81 -4.77
C PHE A 46 26.13 -10.46 -4.80
N ALA A 47 25.30 -11.48 -4.93
CA ALA A 47 23.86 -11.30 -5.07
C ALA A 47 23.21 -10.90 -3.73
N ILE A 48 22.75 -9.66 -3.66
CA ILE A 48 21.90 -9.14 -2.58
C ILE A 48 20.57 -8.73 -3.20
N PHE A 49 19.47 -9.11 -2.54
CA PHE A 49 18.14 -8.67 -2.95
C PHE A 49 17.97 -7.17 -2.66
N PRO A 50 17.68 -6.33 -3.66
CA PRO A 50 17.60 -4.88 -3.46
C PRO A 50 16.52 -4.48 -2.47
N GLY A 51 16.77 -3.42 -1.69
CA GLY A 51 15.78 -2.90 -0.74
C GLY A 51 14.45 -2.55 -1.39
N VAL A 52 14.46 -2.00 -2.61
CA VAL A 52 13.21 -1.71 -3.35
C VAL A 52 12.41 -2.97 -3.67
N CYS A 53 13.07 -4.10 -3.87
CA CYS A 53 12.40 -5.39 -4.09
C CYS A 53 11.81 -5.95 -2.79
N VAL A 54 12.46 -5.73 -1.64
CA VAL A 54 11.89 -6.02 -0.32
C VAL A 54 10.64 -5.19 -0.09
N VAL A 55 10.67 -3.90 -0.41
CA VAL A 55 9.48 -3.01 -0.34
C VAL A 55 8.35 -3.54 -1.21
N GLU A 56 8.65 -4.00 -2.42
CA GLU A 56 7.65 -4.57 -3.33
C GLU A 56 6.97 -5.82 -2.75
N TYR A 57 7.72 -6.76 -2.18
CA TYR A 57 7.13 -7.92 -1.50
C TYR A 57 6.28 -7.50 -0.31
N VAL A 58 6.75 -6.59 0.52
CA VAL A 58 5.99 -6.07 1.66
C VAL A 58 4.72 -5.36 1.21
N GLN A 59 4.77 -4.57 0.14
CA GLN A 59 3.59 -3.92 -0.44
C GLN A 59 2.55 -4.93 -0.94
N ARG A 60 2.98 -5.98 -1.63
CA ARG A 60 2.08 -7.05 -2.10
C ARG A 60 1.39 -7.76 -0.94
N GLY A 61 2.12 -8.08 0.12
CA GLY A 61 1.55 -8.68 1.33
C GLY A 61 0.60 -7.73 2.06
N ALA A 62 0.92 -6.44 2.12
CA ALA A 62 0.04 -5.43 2.68
C ALA A 62 -1.29 -5.35 1.89
N LEU A 63 -1.24 -5.29 0.56
CA LEU A 63 -2.45 -5.30 -0.27
C LEU A 63 -3.27 -6.58 -0.11
N ALA A 64 -2.61 -7.73 0.07
CA ALA A 64 -3.28 -9.01 0.26
C ALA A 64 -3.96 -9.14 1.64
N THR A 65 -3.49 -8.39 2.64
CA THR A 65 -3.98 -8.42 4.03
C THR A 65 -4.74 -7.16 4.44
N LEU A 66 -5.03 -6.27 3.51
CA LEU A 66 -5.78 -5.03 3.77
C LEU A 66 -7.13 -5.35 4.41
N PRO A 67 -7.46 -4.76 5.60
CA PRO A 67 -8.62 -5.18 6.40
C PRO A 67 -9.98 -4.97 5.73
N GLU A 68 -10.12 -3.89 4.95
CA GLU A 68 -11.36 -3.58 4.23
C GLU A 68 -11.18 -3.85 2.73
N ARG A 69 -11.17 -5.12 2.38
CA ARG A 69 -11.14 -5.56 0.99
C ARG A 69 -12.54 -5.75 0.47
N GLU A 70 -13.36 -4.69 0.51
CA GLU A 70 -14.70 -4.75 -0.03
C GLU A 70 -14.70 -4.86 -1.57
N PRO A 71 -15.64 -5.64 -2.14
CA PRO A 71 -15.87 -5.62 -3.58
C PRO A 71 -16.31 -4.21 -4.00
N GLY A 72 -15.50 -3.51 -4.75
CA GLY A 72 -15.77 -2.16 -5.26
C GLY A 72 -14.93 -1.05 -4.64
N GLY A 73 -14.25 -1.27 -3.53
CA GLY A 73 -13.31 -0.30 -2.97
C GLY A 73 -11.93 -0.38 -3.64
N ARG A 74 -11.48 0.72 -4.24
CA ARG A 74 -10.15 0.81 -4.85
C ARG A 74 -9.12 1.37 -3.88
N TRP A 75 -8.61 0.51 -3.03
CA TRP A 75 -7.50 0.86 -2.14
C TRP A 75 -6.18 0.91 -2.90
N VAL A 76 -5.45 1.99 -2.74
CA VAL A 76 -4.17 2.22 -3.39
C VAL A 76 -3.12 2.64 -2.37
N LEU A 77 -1.89 2.18 -2.57
CA LEU A 77 -0.74 2.70 -1.83
C LEU A 77 -0.49 4.14 -2.30
N VAL A 78 -0.55 5.08 -1.37
CA VAL A 78 -0.32 6.50 -1.65
C VAL A 78 1.01 7.00 -1.11
N ALA A 79 1.61 6.30 -0.14
CA ALA A 79 2.93 6.65 0.37
C ALA A 79 3.64 5.46 1.01
N VAL A 80 4.94 5.38 0.77
CA VAL A 80 5.90 4.70 1.64
C VAL A 80 6.43 5.76 2.60
N GLU A 81 5.88 5.80 3.82
CA GLU A 81 6.19 6.86 4.78
C GLU A 81 7.60 6.73 5.38
N SER A 82 8.05 5.50 5.53
CA SER A 82 9.43 5.19 5.92
C SER A 82 9.81 3.78 5.50
N SER A 83 11.09 3.60 5.22
CA SER A 83 11.71 2.29 5.05
C SER A 83 13.06 2.26 5.76
N ARG A 84 13.31 1.21 6.53
CA ARG A 84 14.56 0.97 7.21
C ARG A 84 15.00 -0.45 6.96
N PHE A 85 16.16 -0.61 6.34
CA PHE A 85 16.78 -1.91 6.10
C PHE A 85 17.76 -2.21 7.20
N LEU A 86 17.64 -3.40 7.80
CA LEU A 86 18.39 -3.81 8.99
C LEU A 86 19.44 -4.85 8.64
N SER A 87 19.14 -5.74 7.72
CA SER A 87 20.07 -6.76 7.23
C SER A 87 19.80 -7.13 5.78
N PRO A 88 20.82 -7.61 5.05
CA PRO A 88 20.65 -8.03 3.67
C PRO A 88 19.72 -9.24 3.54
N VAL A 89 19.03 -9.31 2.41
CA VAL A 89 18.24 -10.46 1.97
C VAL A 89 18.95 -11.08 0.76
N TYR A 90 19.06 -12.39 0.74
CA TYR A 90 19.81 -13.13 -0.28
C TYR A 90 18.92 -14.04 -1.11
N PRO A 91 19.39 -14.46 -2.30
CA PRO A 91 18.70 -15.49 -3.06
C PRO A 91 18.46 -16.74 -2.22
N GLY A 92 17.27 -17.31 -2.31
CA GLY A 92 16.85 -18.49 -1.55
C GLY A 92 16.32 -18.20 -0.15
N ASP A 93 16.39 -16.96 0.34
CA ASP A 93 15.81 -16.60 1.62
C ASP A 93 14.29 -16.70 1.59
N GLU A 94 13.72 -17.18 2.68
CA GLU A 94 12.31 -17.02 2.99
C GLU A 94 12.13 -15.71 3.75
N LEU A 95 11.34 -14.82 3.19
CA LEU A 95 11.00 -13.53 3.78
C LEU A 95 9.64 -13.65 4.45
N THR A 96 9.60 -13.61 5.77
CA THR A 96 8.37 -13.55 6.56
C THR A 96 8.07 -12.10 6.90
N SER A 97 6.85 -11.65 6.61
CA SER A 97 6.42 -10.29 6.88
C SER A 97 5.20 -10.28 7.80
N GLU A 98 5.21 -9.37 8.77
CA GLU A 98 4.09 -9.10 9.67
C GLU A 98 3.56 -7.69 9.43
N TYR A 99 2.23 -7.54 9.49
CA TYR A 99 1.51 -6.32 9.17
C TYR A 99 0.60 -5.91 10.31
N VAL A 100 0.87 -4.76 10.90
CA VAL A 100 0.03 -4.16 11.94
C VAL A 100 -0.74 -3.01 11.32
N TRP A 101 -2.06 -3.17 11.23
CA TRP A 101 -2.96 -2.22 10.62
C TRP A 101 -3.57 -1.26 11.63
N SER A 102 -3.69 0.01 11.26
CA SER A 102 -4.40 1.04 12.02
C SER A 102 -5.17 1.98 11.10
N ARG A 103 -6.39 2.37 11.54
CA ARG A 103 -7.19 3.36 10.81
C ARG A 103 -6.75 4.77 11.19
N LYS A 104 -6.56 5.64 10.19
CA LYS A 104 -6.24 7.04 10.42
C LYS A 104 -6.70 7.90 9.23
N ASP A 105 -7.37 9.02 9.52
CA ASP A 105 -7.78 10.02 8.53
C ASP A 105 -8.57 9.44 7.34
N GLY A 106 -9.44 8.45 7.60
CA GLY A 106 -10.21 7.77 6.56
C GLY A 106 -9.44 6.75 5.71
N GLY A 107 -8.14 6.62 5.93
CA GLY A 107 -7.27 5.65 5.26
C GLY A 107 -6.76 4.56 6.20
N TRP A 108 -5.95 3.67 5.67
CA TRP A 108 -5.25 2.64 6.42
C TRP A 108 -3.76 2.94 6.48
N ARG A 109 -3.18 2.80 7.66
CA ARG A 109 -1.74 2.78 7.87
C ARG A 109 -1.30 1.39 8.24
N CYS A 110 -0.20 0.96 7.65
CA CYS A 110 0.41 -0.33 7.90
C CYS A 110 1.82 -0.13 8.41
N ARG A 111 2.13 -0.73 9.56
CA ARG A 111 3.51 -0.96 9.99
C ARG A 111 3.87 -2.38 9.67
N ALA A 112 4.80 -2.56 8.76
CA ALA A 112 5.28 -3.87 8.35
C ALA A 112 6.69 -4.11 8.87
N SER A 113 6.94 -5.33 9.30
CA SER A 113 8.28 -5.83 9.62
C SER A 113 8.55 -7.09 8.81
N ALA A 114 9.71 -7.15 8.18
CA ALA A 114 10.14 -8.32 7.41
C ALA A 114 11.39 -8.93 8.05
N ALA A 115 11.45 -10.23 8.07
CA ALA A 115 12.55 -11.01 8.62
C ALA A 115 12.90 -12.20 7.74
N THR A 116 14.15 -12.65 7.82
CA THR A 116 14.62 -13.92 7.27
C THR A 116 15.01 -14.86 8.38
N GLY A 117 15.46 -16.09 8.06
CA GLY A 117 16.00 -17.02 9.07
C GLY A 117 17.19 -16.47 9.87
N ARG A 118 17.82 -15.36 9.42
CA ARG A 118 18.92 -14.68 10.11
C ARG A 118 18.46 -13.55 11.05
N GLY A 119 17.18 -13.23 11.09
CA GLY A 119 16.61 -12.18 11.92
C GLY A 119 15.96 -11.03 11.14
N PRO A 120 15.72 -9.88 11.81
CA PRO A 120 15.04 -8.75 11.19
C PRO A 120 15.77 -8.22 9.95
N ALA A 121 15.04 -8.03 8.86
CA ALA A 121 15.57 -7.56 7.58
C ALA A 121 15.12 -6.14 7.22
N ALA A 122 13.87 -5.78 7.50
CA ALA A 122 13.34 -4.45 7.17
C ALA A 122 12.16 -4.06 8.07
N GLN A 123 11.99 -2.73 8.21
CA GLN A 123 10.81 -2.10 8.80
C GLN A 123 10.29 -1.05 7.83
N ILE A 124 9.00 -1.12 7.51
CA ILE A 124 8.39 -0.30 6.45
C ILE A 124 7.06 0.23 6.96
N ARG A 125 6.78 1.51 6.68
CA ARG A 125 5.48 2.13 6.96
C ARG A 125 4.83 2.52 5.66
N LEU A 126 3.59 2.06 5.48
CA LEU A 126 2.81 2.26 4.27
C LEU A 126 1.51 2.99 4.61
N ARG A 127 1.05 3.82 3.68
CA ARG A 127 -0.25 4.49 3.75
C ARG A 127 -1.09 4.15 2.53
N PHE A 128 -2.33 3.73 2.79
CA PHE A 128 -3.32 3.39 1.77
C PHE A 128 -4.54 4.30 1.88
N GLU A 129 -5.09 4.69 0.75
CA GLU A 129 -6.32 5.47 0.65
C GLU A 129 -7.29 4.80 -0.32
N ASN A 130 -8.60 4.98 -0.06
CA ASN A 130 -9.62 4.51 -0.97
C ASN A 130 -9.92 5.61 -1.99
N ARG A 131 -9.65 5.36 -3.27
CA ARG A 131 -9.89 6.33 -4.35
C ARG A 131 -11.37 6.57 -4.64
N ASP A 132 -12.23 5.61 -4.31
CA ASP A 132 -13.67 5.72 -4.59
C ASP A 132 -14.39 6.53 -3.50
N ALA A 133 -13.80 6.69 -2.31
CA ALA A 133 -14.37 7.50 -1.24
C ALA A 133 -14.32 9.01 -1.52
N GLY A 134 -13.47 9.47 -2.46
CA GLY A 134 -13.37 10.88 -2.87
C GLY A 134 -14.46 11.35 -3.84
N GLY A 135 -15.19 10.43 -4.48
CA GLY A 135 -16.23 10.75 -5.46
C GLY A 135 -17.57 11.21 -4.87
N ALA A 136 -17.80 10.97 -3.58
CA ALA A 136 -19.08 11.31 -2.93
C ALA A 136 -19.11 12.73 -2.30
N ALA A 137 -17.99 13.43 -2.21
CA ALA A 137 -17.91 14.75 -1.57
C ALA A 137 -17.97 15.95 -2.55
N ALA A 138 -17.93 15.71 -3.86
CA ALA A 138 -17.94 16.78 -4.88
C ALA A 138 -19.35 17.15 -5.41
N GLY A 139 -20.42 16.69 -4.80
CA GLY A 139 -21.80 16.80 -5.31
C GLY A 139 -22.78 17.61 -4.45
N ARG A 140 -22.33 18.54 -3.60
CA ARG A 140 -23.28 19.45 -2.92
C ARG A 140 -22.71 20.86 -2.82
N GLY A 141 -23.04 21.67 -3.79
CA GLY A 141 -22.68 23.08 -3.78
C GLY A 141 -23.17 23.84 -5.01
N SER A 142 -24.35 23.52 -5.56
CA SER A 142 -25.02 24.43 -6.47
C SER A 142 -26.01 25.27 -5.66
N GLY A 143 -25.49 26.29 -5.03
CA GLY A 143 -26.29 27.39 -4.51
C GLY A 143 -26.76 28.25 -5.68
N ALA A 144 -28.04 28.12 -6.03
CA ALA A 144 -28.68 29.03 -6.95
C ALA A 144 -28.70 30.44 -6.34
N THR A 145 -27.89 31.32 -6.89
CA THR A 145 -27.99 32.76 -6.62
C THR A 145 -29.20 33.27 -7.36
N ARG A 146 -30.27 33.51 -6.63
CA ARG A 146 -31.45 34.21 -7.10
C ARG A 146 -31.08 35.69 -7.23
N ILE A 147 -30.98 36.17 -8.46
CA ILE A 147 -30.89 37.59 -8.75
C ILE A 147 -32.29 38.16 -8.57
N GLU A 148 -32.50 38.93 -7.52
CA GLU A 148 -33.69 39.80 -7.40
C GLU A 148 -33.45 41.02 -8.26
N GLU A 149 -34.19 41.10 -9.34
CA GLU A 149 -34.32 42.27 -10.20
C GLU A 149 -35.15 43.33 -9.42
N ARG A 150 -34.51 44.39 -8.95
CA ARG A 150 -35.20 45.58 -8.46
C ARG A 150 -35.51 46.48 -9.65
N THR A 151 -36.74 46.46 -10.06
CA THR A 151 -37.36 47.47 -10.92
C THR A 151 -37.46 48.76 -10.13
N SER A 152 -36.69 49.76 -10.57
CA SER A 152 -36.89 51.14 -10.19
C SER A 152 -38.07 51.70 -10.95
N ASP A 153 -39.15 52.00 -10.25
CA ASP A 153 -40.23 52.77 -10.81
C ASP A 153 -40.01 54.26 -10.41
N ASP A 154 -39.77 55.06 -11.43
CA ASP A 154 -39.63 56.51 -11.40
C ASP A 154 -41.03 57.12 -11.54
N HIS A 155 -41.49 57.86 -10.57
CA HIS A 155 -42.55 58.85 -10.83
C HIS A 155 -42.38 60.10 -9.98
N ARG A 156 -41.94 61.11 -10.66
CA ARG A 156 -42.47 62.48 -10.75
C ARG A 156 -43.06 63.15 -9.49
N ARG A 157 -42.50 64.19 -9.12
CA ARG A 157 -42.87 65.64 -9.12
C ARG A 157 -42.02 66.41 -8.16
#